data_b5f4a1b69b8e4b0a06db0c7091c4baba
#
_entry.id   b5f4a1b69b8e4b0a06db0c7091c4baba
#
_cell.length_a   1.000
_cell.length_b   1.000
_cell.length_c   1.000
_cell.angle_alpha   90.00
_cell.angle_beta   90.00
_cell.angle_gamma   90.00
#
_symmetry.space_group_name_H-M   'P 1'
#
loop_
_entity.id
_entity.type
_entity.pdbx_description
1 polymer ?
#
loop_
_entity_poly.entity_id
_entity_poly.type
_entity_poly.pdbx_seq_one_letter_code
_entity_poly.pdbx_strand_id
1 'polypeptide(L)'
;MLETADKLGKLNAEFFVFPMVNPIGMAQIYNHRHSGRFDFSTGINFNRNWPDLAECIISEDGEIIKNLTQDVEENKNKVLSAVEKWISNQKPITALERLRLEIIKIAMGCDVVLDLHCDVQALNHIYIVPQLMPEYQDLSDWMGSYVTLTAENSGGGSFDEIWPRLWIDMQRCCPDKPIPKPVLSATLEYRGLVDVEISLNRKDAENLMGFFSSRGFLSSKTDNTCSPMPPALPFNATQIIKSEVTGLVCYEVQLGQDVTEGELIANILLLDGPEAYRVKVPIYAGTSGIVFSMMLQKYIWKGQPIAKIAGRTALPERTGVLLEAR
;
A
#
# COMPACT_ATOMS: atom_id res chain seq x y z
N MET A 1 -3.81 15.28 17.19
CA MET A 1 -4.27 14.26 18.16
C MET A 1 -3.11 13.64 18.90
N LEU A 2 -2.10 13.06 18.23
CA LEU A 2 -0.90 12.50 18.88
C LEU A 2 -0.15 13.53 19.73
N GLU A 3 0.12 14.73 19.24
CA GLU A 3 0.76 15.80 20.04
C GLU A 3 -0.03 16.14 21.30
N THR A 4 -1.36 16.08 21.26
CA THR A 4 -2.20 16.30 22.44
C THR A 4 -2.06 15.14 23.42
N ALA A 5 -2.04 13.91 22.90
CA ALA A 5 -1.84 12.72 23.73
C ALA A 5 -0.45 12.73 24.39
N ASP A 6 0.59 13.14 23.68
CA ASP A 6 1.94 13.30 24.19
C ASP A 6 2.00 14.31 25.33
N LYS A 7 1.48 15.54 25.11
CA LYS A 7 1.41 16.60 26.14
C LYS A 7 0.66 16.19 27.40
N LEU A 8 -0.24 15.22 27.29
CA LEU A 8 -1.02 14.67 28.40
C LEU A 8 -0.37 13.41 29.01
N GLY A 9 0.81 13.01 28.56
CA GLY A 9 1.50 11.80 29.02
C GLY A 9 0.72 10.50 28.73
N LYS A 10 0.00 10.45 27.60
CA LYS A 10 -0.86 9.33 27.24
C LYS A 10 -0.26 8.40 26.19
N LEU A 11 0.99 8.62 25.78
CA LEU A 11 1.69 7.73 24.85
C LEU A 11 2.38 6.61 25.64
N ASN A 12 2.13 5.36 25.24
CA ASN A 12 2.84 4.17 25.72
C ASN A 12 3.83 3.64 24.67
N ALA A 13 3.97 4.34 23.55
CA ALA A 13 4.86 4.02 22.44
C ALA A 13 5.53 5.28 21.93
N GLU A 14 6.66 5.13 21.26
CA GLU A 14 7.30 6.19 20.49
C GLU A 14 6.65 6.27 19.10
N PHE A 15 6.39 7.49 18.63
CA PHE A 15 5.76 7.72 17.33
C PHE A 15 6.65 8.61 16.46
N PHE A 16 6.99 8.10 15.28
CA PHE A 16 7.60 8.87 14.20
C PHE A 16 6.52 9.21 13.17
N VAL A 17 6.21 10.49 13.00
CA VAL A 17 5.15 10.95 12.11
C VAL A 17 5.74 11.85 11.02
N PHE A 18 5.56 11.46 9.76
CA PHE A 18 5.99 12.22 8.59
C PHE A 18 4.76 12.76 7.85
N PRO A 19 4.31 14.00 8.14
CA PRO A 19 3.17 14.58 7.43
C PRO A 19 3.42 14.77 5.93
N MET A 20 4.70 14.84 5.53
CA MET A 20 5.14 14.98 4.15
C MET A 20 6.38 14.11 3.94
N VAL A 21 6.17 12.81 3.80
CA VAL A 21 7.27 11.84 3.64
C VAL A 21 8.02 11.98 2.31
N ASN A 22 7.35 12.48 1.26
CA ASN A 22 7.93 12.71 -0.07
C ASN A 22 7.94 14.20 -0.43
N PRO A 23 8.86 15.02 0.11
CA PRO A 23 8.94 16.44 -0.20
C PRO A 23 9.32 16.71 -1.66
N ILE A 24 10.06 15.80 -2.32
CA ILE A 24 10.43 15.90 -3.72
C ILE A 24 9.17 15.84 -4.59
N GLY A 25 8.37 14.78 -4.43
CA GLY A 25 7.12 14.60 -5.17
C GLY A 25 6.11 15.70 -4.88
N MET A 26 6.01 16.15 -3.61
CA MET A 26 5.12 17.23 -3.23
C MET A 26 5.47 18.59 -3.87
N ALA A 27 6.73 18.82 -4.20
CA ALA A 27 7.18 20.03 -4.87
C ALA A 27 6.99 19.98 -6.40
N GLN A 28 6.62 18.83 -6.99
CA GLN A 28 6.48 18.67 -8.43
C GLN A 28 5.11 19.13 -8.92
N ILE A 29 5.10 20.27 -9.62
CA ILE A 29 3.91 20.82 -10.24
C ILE A 29 4.15 20.95 -11.74
N TYR A 30 3.27 20.36 -12.53
CA TYR A 30 3.27 20.49 -13.99
C TYR A 30 1.92 21.00 -14.47
N ASN A 31 1.92 22.07 -15.24
CA ASN A 31 0.71 22.71 -15.77
C ASN A 31 -0.39 22.94 -14.71
N HIS A 32 -0.01 23.58 -13.59
CA HIS A 32 -0.87 23.85 -12.42
C HIS A 32 -1.46 22.62 -11.73
N ARG A 33 -0.92 21.42 -12.00
CA ARG A 33 -1.34 20.18 -11.36
C ARG A 33 -0.18 19.56 -10.61
N HIS A 34 -0.44 19.12 -9.40
CA HIS A 34 0.49 18.33 -8.65
C HIS A 34 0.70 16.98 -9.34
N SER A 35 1.95 16.56 -9.46
CA SER A 35 2.35 15.31 -10.10
C SER A 35 3.46 14.64 -9.30
N GLY A 36 3.10 14.06 -8.17
CA GLY A 36 4.03 13.55 -7.15
C GLY A 36 4.27 12.05 -7.15
N ARG A 37 3.68 11.29 -8.10
CA ARG A 37 3.83 9.84 -8.15
C ARG A 37 5.18 9.40 -8.71
N PHE A 38 5.74 10.15 -9.64
CA PHE A 38 7.01 9.86 -10.31
C PHE A 38 7.97 11.02 -10.12
N ASP A 39 9.24 10.73 -9.91
CA ASP A 39 10.29 11.72 -9.89
C ASP A 39 10.53 12.27 -11.31
N PHE A 40 10.38 13.58 -11.52
CA PHE A 40 10.57 14.19 -12.82
C PHE A 40 11.99 14.08 -13.36
N SER A 41 12.98 13.96 -12.49
CA SER A 41 14.38 13.88 -12.90
C SER A 41 14.77 12.51 -13.43
N THR A 42 14.15 11.46 -12.92
CA THR A 42 14.52 10.07 -13.21
C THR A 42 13.41 9.26 -13.88
N GLY A 43 12.15 9.72 -13.78
CA GLY A 43 10.97 8.97 -14.22
C GLY A 43 10.62 7.80 -13.31
N ILE A 44 11.30 7.64 -12.16
CA ILE A 44 11.08 6.53 -11.23
C ILE A 44 9.86 6.82 -10.35
N ASN A 45 9.00 5.83 -10.18
CA ASN A 45 7.90 5.89 -9.21
C ASN A 45 8.46 5.88 -7.78
N PHE A 46 8.06 6.84 -6.96
CA PHE A 46 8.57 6.98 -5.58
C PHE A 46 8.30 5.75 -4.72
N ASN A 47 7.17 5.08 -4.90
CA ASN A 47 6.81 3.88 -4.13
C ASN A 47 6.98 2.58 -4.97
N ARG A 48 8.07 2.46 -5.71
CA ARG A 48 8.49 1.23 -6.40
C ARG A 48 9.99 1.06 -6.26
N ASN A 49 10.45 -0.18 -6.43
CA ASN A 49 11.89 -0.51 -6.38
C ASN A 49 12.53 -0.16 -5.03
N TRP A 50 11.81 -0.34 -3.94
CA TRP A 50 12.42 -0.35 -2.63
C TRP A 50 13.28 -1.62 -2.48
N PRO A 51 14.39 -1.57 -1.71
CA PRO A 51 15.33 -2.69 -1.62
C PRO A 51 14.70 -3.92 -0.95
N ASP A 52 15.06 -5.08 -1.42
CA ASP A 52 14.87 -6.34 -0.69
C ASP A 52 15.95 -6.42 0.39
N LEU A 53 15.60 -6.08 1.62
CA LEU A 53 16.57 -5.97 2.71
C LEU A 53 17.19 -7.32 3.07
N ALA A 54 16.46 -8.42 2.98
CA ALA A 54 17.00 -9.75 3.26
C ALA A 54 18.08 -10.11 2.22
N GLU A 55 17.77 -9.92 0.93
CA GLU A 55 18.74 -10.13 -0.15
C GLU A 55 19.96 -9.21 -0.01
N CYS A 56 19.73 -7.92 0.31
CA CYS A 56 20.81 -6.95 0.49
C CYS A 56 21.79 -7.35 1.58
N ILE A 57 21.31 -7.73 2.78
CA ILE A 57 22.19 -8.08 3.89
C ILE A 57 22.87 -9.43 3.69
N ILE A 58 22.21 -10.40 3.07
CA ILE A 58 22.78 -11.72 2.77
C ILE A 58 23.87 -11.59 1.70
N SER A 59 23.66 -10.75 0.68
CA SER A 59 24.63 -10.53 -0.40
C SER A 59 25.86 -9.75 0.08
N GLU A 60 25.70 -8.81 1.02
CA GLU A 60 26.79 -8.01 1.57
C GLU A 60 27.59 -8.74 2.65
N ASP A 61 26.90 -9.51 3.50
CA ASP A 61 27.49 -10.27 4.59
C ASP A 61 27.05 -11.74 4.53
N GLY A 62 27.71 -12.53 3.69
CA GLY A 62 27.42 -13.96 3.56
C GLY A 62 27.58 -14.78 4.85
N GLU A 63 28.16 -14.20 5.89
CA GLU A 63 28.33 -14.85 7.19
C GLU A 63 27.15 -14.61 8.15
N ILE A 64 26.23 -13.69 7.83
CA ILE A 64 25.13 -13.35 8.75
C ILE A 64 24.32 -14.58 9.15
N ILE A 65 24.01 -15.46 8.19
CA ILE A 65 23.22 -16.69 8.42
C ILE A 65 23.96 -17.62 9.40
N LYS A 66 25.29 -17.75 9.24
CA LYS A 66 26.13 -18.60 10.09
C LYS A 66 26.25 -18.04 11.51
N ASN A 67 26.15 -16.74 11.66
CA ASN A 67 26.27 -16.04 12.94
C ASN A 67 24.98 -16.01 13.77
N LEU A 68 23.85 -16.48 13.23
CA LEU A 68 22.58 -16.57 13.96
C LEU A 68 22.65 -17.65 15.04
N THR A 69 22.04 -17.38 16.20
CA THR A 69 22.03 -18.22 17.39
C THR A 69 20.68 -18.92 17.62
N GLN A 70 20.47 -19.45 18.81
CA GLN A 70 19.20 -20.01 19.25
C GLN A 70 18.38 -18.99 20.10
N ASP A 71 18.78 -17.70 20.08
CA ASP A 71 18.07 -16.65 20.79
C ASP A 71 17.45 -15.68 19.77
N VAL A 72 16.13 -15.44 19.87
CA VAL A 72 15.37 -14.64 18.92
C VAL A 72 15.74 -13.16 19.00
N GLU A 73 15.97 -12.62 20.20
CA GLU A 73 16.30 -11.21 20.38
C GLU A 73 17.74 -10.93 19.91
N GLU A 74 18.66 -11.87 20.17
CA GLU A 74 20.01 -11.76 19.63
C GLU A 74 19.99 -11.77 18.10
N ASN A 75 19.20 -12.65 17.49
CA ASN A 75 19.05 -12.72 16.03
C ASN A 75 18.39 -11.45 15.47
N LYS A 76 17.37 -10.91 16.14
CA LYS A 76 16.78 -9.61 15.78
C LYS A 76 17.84 -8.53 15.72
N ASN A 77 18.65 -8.40 16.76
CA ASN A 77 19.69 -7.40 16.85
C ASN A 77 20.78 -7.58 15.76
N LYS A 78 21.18 -8.81 15.48
CA LYS A 78 22.14 -9.10 14.42
C LYS A 78 21.63 -8.71 13.03
N VAL A 79 20.37 -9.05 12.73
CA VAL A 79 19.73 -8.70 11.45
C VAL A 79 19.60 -7.19 11.30
N LEU A 80 19.11 -6.47 12.33
CA LEU A 80 19.01 -5.01 12.29
C LEU A 80 20.38 -4.34 12.18
N SER A 81 21.41 -4.84 12.88
CA SER A 81 22.78 -4.34 12.73
C SER A 81 23.34 -4.55 11.32
N ALA A 82 22.99 -5.67 10.67
CA ALA A 82 23.38 -5.91 9.28
C ALA A 82 22.67 -4.93 8.32
N VAL A 83 21.38 -4.62 8.56
CA VAL A 83 20.66 -3.59 7.79
C VAL A 83 21.30 -2.22 8.00
N GLU A 84 21.65 -1.85 9.23
CA GLU A 84 22.32 -0.59 9.53
C GLU A 84 23.68 -0.48 8.83
N LYS A 85 24.47 -1.55 8.84
CA LYS A 85 25.74 -1.64 8.11
C LYS A 85 25.52 -1.47 6.61
N TRP A 86 24.52 -2.17 6.05
CA TRP A 86 24.17 -2.02 4.64
C TRP A 86 23.80 -0.58 4.30
N ILE A 87 22.92 0.08 5.08
CA ILE A 87 22.55 1.49 4.90
C ILE A 87 23.80 2.38 4.89
N SER A 88 24.71 2.18 5.85
CA SER A 88 25.93 2.99 6.02
C SER A 88 26.91 2.88 4.84
N ASN A 89 26.89 1.75 4.14
CA ASN A 89 27.73 1.49 2.97
C ASN A 89 27.13 2.06 1.68
N GLN A 90 25.85 2.47 1.68
CA GLN A 90 25.22 3.02 0.49
C GLN A 90 25.77 4.42 0.16
N LYS A 91 25.93 4.69 -1.12
CA LYS A 91 26.40 5.98 -1.65
C LYS A 91 25.33 6.58 -2.57
N PRO A 92 24.27 7.16 -1.99
CA PRO A 92 23.17 7.71 -2.79
C PRO A 92 23.66 8.86 -3.68
N ILE A 93 23.35 8.78 -4.97
CA ILE A 93 23.72 9.78 -5.97
C ILE A 93 22.55 10.78 -6.15
N THR A 94 21.32 10.28 -6.11
CA THR A 94 20.11 11.09 -6.32
C THR A 94 19.46 11.48 -5.00
N ALA A 95 18.64 12.55 -5.04
CA ALA A 95 17.82 12.94 -3.90
C ALA A 95 16.80 11.86 -3.51
N LEU A 96 16.27 11.14 -4.50
CA LEU A 96 15.35 10.02 -4.27
C LEU A 96 16.02 8.87 -3.51
N GLU A 97 17.23 8.45 -3.93
CA GLU A 97 17.98 7.40 -3.23
C GLU A 97 18.28 7.79 -1.78
N ARG A 98 18.69 9.04 -1.56
CA ARG A 98 18.93 9.56 -0.20
C ARG A 98 17.66 9.56 0.64
N LEU A 99 16.53 10.03 0.09
CA LEU A 99 15.25 10.04 0.77
C LEU A 99 14.84 8.63 1.21
N ARG A 100 14.97 7.64 0.34
CA ARG A 100 14.66 6.24 0.65
C ARG A 100 15.53 5.70 1.79
N LEU A 101 16.83 5.93 1.76
CA LEU A 101 17.74 5.48 2.82
C LEU A 101 17.40 6.10 4.18
N GLU A 102 17.06 7.40 4.22
CA GLU A 102 16.65 8.06 5.47
C GLU A 102 15.35 7.49 6.01
N ILE A 103 14.36 7.20 5.14
CA ILE A 103 13.10 6.58 5.55
C ILE A 103 13.33 5.16 6.07
N ILE A 104 14.13 4.34 5.38
CA ILE A 104 14.48 3.00 5.84
C ILE A 104 15.16 3.07 7.21
N LYS A 105 16.11 3.98 7.40
CA LYS A 105 16.83 4.15 8.66
C LYS A 105 15.91 4.47 9.84
N ILE A 106 14.91 5.33 9.61
CA ILE A 106 13.96 5.73 10.67
C ILE A 106 12.95 4.60 10.95
N ALA A 107 12.46 3.92 9.89
CA ALA A 107 11.53 2.82 10.04
C ALA A 107 12.18 1.55 10.62
N MET A 108 13.52 1.47 10.59
CA MET A 108 14.27 0.35 11.15
C MET A 108 14.03 0.23 12.65
N GLY A 109 13.61 -0.96 13.08
CA GLY A 109 13.32 -1.23 14.50
C GLY A 109 11.94 -0.78 14.97
N CYS A 110 11.11 -0.17 14.12
CA CYS A 110 9.71 0.06 14.45
C CYS A 110 8.94 -1.25 14.45
N ASP A 111 8.02 -1.41 15.41
CA ASP A 111 7.14 -2.58 15.48
C ASP A 111 5.93 -2.43 14.54
N VAL A 112 5.60 -1.20 14.17
CA VAL A 112 4.49 -0.84 13.28
C VAL A 112 4.94 0.23 12.29
N VAL A 113 4.70 0.01 10.99
CA VAL A 113 4.96 0.96 9.92
C VAL A 113 3.70 1.11 9.07
N LEU A 114 3.10 2.29 9.07
CA LEU A 114 1.89 2.57 8.31
C LEU A 114 2.19 3.62 7.22
N ASP A 115 2.03 3.22 5.97
CA ASP A 115 2.20 4.08 4.80
C ASP A 115 0.84 4.63 4.36
N LEU A 116 0.62 5.95 4.57
CA LEU A 116 -0.66 6.59 4.34
C LEU A 116 -0.76 7.12 2.92
N HIS A 117 -1.69 6.59 2.15
CA HIS A 117 -1.92 6.87 0.75
C HIS A 117 -3.36 7.32 0.45
N CYS A 118 -3.60 7.71 -0.79
CA CYS A 118 -4.90 7.74 -1.44
C CYS A 118 -4.78 7.25 -2.89
N ASP A 119 -5.79 6.55 -3.38
CA ASP A 119 -5.94 6.16 -4.80
C ASP A 119 -6.60 7.31 -5.60
N VAL A 120 -6.98 7.10 -6.83
CA VAL A 120 -7.57 8.11 -7.73
C VAL A 120 -8.98 8.47 -7.30
N GLN A 121 -9.88 7.51 -7.28
CA GLN A 121 -11.23 7.54 -6.73
C GLN A 121 -11.53 6.12 -6.21
N ALA A 122 -11.57 5.93 -4.91
CA ALA A 122 -11.63 4.60 -4.32
C ALA A 122 -12.38 4.57 -2.99
N LEU A 123 -12.75 3.37 -2.55
CA LEU A 123 -13.12 3.09 -1.16
C LEU A 123 -11.86 3.05 -0.29
N ASN A 124 -12.02 3.14 1.03
CA ASN A 124 -10.93 2.77 1.95
C ASN A 124 -10.50 1.34 1.68
N HIS A 125 -9.21 1.14 1.46
CA HIS A 125 -8.65 -0.19 1.26
C HIS A 125 -7.22 -0.28 1.80
N ILE A 126 -6.76 -1.51 2.05
CA ILE A 126 -5.47 -1.79 2.68
C ILE A 126 -4.70 -2.79 1.81
N TYR A 127 -3.38 -2.60 1.72
CA TYR A 127 -2.44 -3.62 1.26
C TYR A 127 -1.59 -4.08 2.44
N ILE A 128 -1.47 -5.40 2.62
CA ILE A 128 -0.76 -6.01 3.74
C ILE A 128 -0.26 -7.41 3.34
N VAL A 129 0.82 -7.89 3.94
CA VAL A 129 1.27 -9.27 3.70
C VAL A 129 0.33 -10.28 4.39
N PRO A 130 0.06 -11.45 3.77
CA PRO A 130 -0.91 -12.41 4.30
C PRO A 130 -0.52 -12.99 5.67
N GLN A 131 0.78 -13.05 6.00
CA GLN A 131 1.27 -13.56 7.29
C GLN A 131 0.84 -12.70 8.49
N LEU A 132 0.43 -11.46 8.26
CA LEU A 132 -0.07 -10.55 9.29
C LEU A 132 -1.59 -10.69 9.50
N MET A 133 -2.28 -11.41 8.62
CA MET A 133 -3.71 -11.68 8.77
C MET A 133 -3.91 -13.09 9.35
N PRO A 134 -4.89 -13.32 10.20
CA PRO A 134 -5.93 -12.39 10.69
C PRO A 134 -5.53 -11.57 11.93
N GLU A 135 -4.29 -11.65 12.42
CA GLU A 135 -3.85 -10.99 13.67
C GLU A 135 -4.15 -9.47 13.66
N TYR A 136 -4.07 -8.84 12.48
CA TYR A 136 -4.31 -7.40 12.30
C TYR A 136 -5.61 -7.09 11.54
N GLN A 137 -6.62 -7.96 11.65
CA GLN A 137 -7.97 -7.68 11.12
C GLN A 137 -8.54 -6.39 11.73
N ASP A 138 -8.24 -6.10 12.98
CA ASP A 138 -8.67 -4.89 13.67
C ASP A 138 -8.17 -3.60 13.01
N LEU A 139 -7.04 -3.61 12.30
CA LEU A 139 -6.61 -2.46 11.49
C LEU A 139 -7.63 -2.17 10.38
N SER A 140 -8.11 -3.20 9.69
CA SER A 140 -9.16 -3.08 8.67
C SER A 140 -10.48 -2.57 9.28
N ASP A 141 -10.84 -3.09 10.44
CA ASP A 141 -12.07 -2.74 11.17
C ASP A 141 -12.03 -1.27 11.61
N TRP A 142 -10.92 -0.82 12.19
CA TRP A 142 -10.75 0.57 12.61
C TRP A 142 -10.71 1.54 11.43
N MET A 143 -10.04 1.18 10.34
CA MET A 143 -10.01 2.02 9.15
C MET A 143 -11.36 2.08 8.40
N GLY A 144 -12.28 1.15 8.66
CA GLY A 144 -13.45 0.96 7.83
C GLY A 144 -13.06 0.54 6.41
N SER A 145 -12.09 -0.38 6.30
CA SER A 145 -11.57 -0.84 5.02
C SER A 145 -12.53 -1.82 4.36
N TYR A 146 -13.16 -1.42 3.27
CA TYR A 146 -14.06 -2.29 2.50
C TYR A 146 -13.32 -3.43 1.78
N VAL A 147 -12.04 -3.21 1.49
CA VAL A 147 -11.20 -4.16 0.75
C VAL A 147 -9.82 -4.21 1.40
N THR A 148 -9.45 -5.34 1.95
CA THR A 148 -8.07 -5.61 2.41
C THR A 148 -7.44 -6.63 1.46
N LEU A 149 -6.38 -6.21 0.77
CA LEU A 149 -5.70 -7.00 -0.25
C LEU A 149 -4.38 -7.55 0.29
N THR A 150 -4.18 -8.85 0.11
CA THR A 150 -2.97 -9.52 0.60
C THR A 150 -2.09 -10.01 -0.53
N ALA A 151 -0.82 -9.63 -0.48
CA ALA A 151 0.23 -10.22 -1.29
C ALA A 151 1.51 -10.27 -0.45
N GLU A 152 2.24 -11.36 -0.53
CA GLU A 152 3.54 -11.44 0.12
C GLU A 152 4.59 -10.64 -0.65
N ASN A 153 4.51 -10.69 -1.96
CA ASN A 153 5.33 -9.93 -2.89
C ASN A 153 4.44 -9.49 -4.06
N SER A 154 4.15 -8.22 -4.13
CA SER A 154 3.38 -7.64 -5.23
C SER A 154 4.19 -7.49 -6.53
N GLY A 155 5.50 -7.76 -6.48
CA GLY A 155 6.41 -7.69 -7.62
C GLY A 155 6.87 -6.27 -7.99
N GLY A 156 6.43 -5.25 -7.26
CA GLY A 156 6.80 -3.86 -7.52
C GLY A 156 7.83 -3.29 -6.55
N GLY A 157 8.16 -4.00 -5.48
CA GLY A 157 8.99 -3.50 -4.39
C GLY A 157 8.39 -2.24 -3.78
N SER A 158 7.22 -2.34 -3.16
CA SER A 158 6.57 -1.26 -2.43
C SER A 158 7.13 -1.09 -1.02
N PHE A 159 6.96 0.08 -0.43
CA PHE A 159 7.54 0.40 0.88
C PHE A 159 6.96 -0.47 2.00
N ASP A 160 5.66 -0.73 1.99
CA ASP A 160 4.98 -1.54 2.99
C ASP A 160 5.46 -2.99 3.05
N GLU A 161 6.04 -3.51 1.98
CA GLU A 161 6.55 -4.87 1.92
C GLU A 161 7.95 -5.04 2.52
N ILE A 162 8.76 -3.99 2.66
CA ILE A 162 10.19 -4.11 2.98
C ILE A 162 10.41 -4.80 4.33
N TRP A 163 9.71 -4.33 5.37
CA TRP A 163 9.95 -4.78 6.73
C TRP A 163 9.36 -6.16 7.04
N PRO A 164 8.10 -6.47 6.68
CA PRO A 164 7.59 -7.81 6.89
C PRO A 164 8.36 -8.85 6.06
N ARG A 165 8.74 -8.52 4.82
CA ARG A 165 9.50 -9.42 3.97
C ARG A 165 10.90 -9.71 4.51
N LEU A 166 11.59 -8.73 5.09
CA LEU A 166 12.88 -8.97 5.76
C LEU A 166 12.78 -10.18 6.70
N TRP A 167 11.79 -10.21 7.57
CA TRP A 167 11.64 -11.29 8.55
C TRP A 167 11.14 -12.59 7.93
N ILE A 168 10.20 -12.52 6.98
CA ILE A 168 9.68 -13.70 6.26
C ILE A 168 10.81 -14.39 5.48
N ASP A 169 11.61 -13.62 4.76
CA ASP A 169 12.68 -14.17 3.94
C ASP A 169 13.85 -14.68 4.82
N MET A 170 14.16 -14.00 5.92
CA MET A 170 15.12 -14.53 6.91
C MET A 170 14.64 -15.83 7.55
N GLN A 171 13.34 -15.98 7.86
CA GLN A 171 12.78 -17.24 8.36
C GLN A 171 12.92 -18.38 7.33
N ARG A 172 12.77 -18.07 6.04
CA ARG A 172 12.94 -19.06 4.95
C ARG A 172 14.38 -19.47 4.76
N CYS A 173 15.28 -18.49 4.80
CA CYS A 173 16.72 -18.76 4.66
C CYS A 173 17.29 -19.51 5.86
N CYS A 174 16.68 -19.38 7.03
CA CYS A 174 17.20 -19.91 8.30
C CYS A 174 16.12 -20.66 9.08
N PRO A 175 15.53 -21.76 8.54
CA PRO A 175 14.41 -22.46 9.17
C PRO A 175 14.74 -23.06 10.55
N ASP A 176 16.04 -23.35 10.81
CA ASP A 176 16.53 -23.92 12.06
C ASP A 176 16.89 -22.86 13.12
N LYS A 177 16.68 -21.58 12.81
CA LYS A 177 16.98 -20.46 13.71
C LYS A 177 15.72 -19.72 14.10
N PRO A 178 15.59 -19.30 15.37
CA PRO A 178 14.48 -18.49 15.79
C PRO A 178 14.63 -17.07 15.24
N ILE A 179 13.80 -16.72 14.26
CA ILE A 179 13.70 -15.39 13.66
C ILE A 179 12.41 -14.73 14.15
N PRO A 180 12.41 -13.42 14.44
CA PRO A 180 11.21 -12.70 14.86
C PRO A 180 10.04 -12.86 13.87
N LYS A 181 8.81 -12.69 14.39
CA LYS A 181 7.65 -12.54 13.52
C LYS A 181 7.77 -11.29 12.66
N PRO A 182 7.14 -11.26 11.49
CA PRO A 182 7.06 -10.05 10.67
C PRO A 182 6.44 -8.90 11.46
N VAL A 183 7.03 -7.70 11.33
CA VAL A 183 6.47 -6.48 11.91
C VAL A 183 5.22 -6.07 11.13
N LEU A 184 4.27 -5.40 11.79
CA LEU A 184 3.13 -4.84 11.09
C LEU A 184 3.61 -3.75 10.13
N SER A 185 3.43 -3.96 8.84
CA SER A 185 3.59 -2.92 7.83
C SER A 185 2.47 -3.03 6.81
N ALA A 186 1.84 -1.90 6.49
CA ALA A 186 0.68 -1.86 5.61
C ALA A 186 0.56 -0.50 4.90
N THR A 187 0.09 -0.53 3.65
CA THR A 187 -0.38 0.66 2.95
C THR A 187 -1.86 0.88 3.24
N LEU A 188 -2.20 2.06 3.74
CA LEU A 188 -3.55 2.48 4.06
C LEU A 188 -4.04 3.50 3.03
N GLU A 189 -4.90 3.07 2.12
CA GLU A 189 -5.46 3.93 1.07
C GLU A 189 -6.74 4.60 1.57
N TYR A 190 -6.63 5.88 1.94
CA TYR A 190 -7.75 6.70 2.38
C TYR A 190 -8.52 7.28 1.20
N ARG A 191 -9.31 6.42 0.52
CA ARG A 191 -10.20 6.79 -0.60
C ARG A 191 -9.44 7.40 -1.80
N GLY A 192 -9.89 8.56 -2.30
CA GLY A 192 -9.40 9.17 -3.52
C GLY A 192 -8.85 10.58 -3.36
N LEU A 193 -8.25 11.08 -4.44
CA LEU A 193 -7.58 12.39 -4.49
C LEU A 193 -8.47 13.59 -4.16
N VAL A 194 -9.81 13.43 -4.26
CA VAL A 194 -10.78 14.51 -4.03
C VAL A 194 -11.40 14.47 -2.64
N ASP A 195 -11.08 13.45 -1.84
CA ASP A 195 -11.68 13.21 -0.53
C ASP A 195 -10.90 13.94 0.57
N VAL A 196 -10.92 15.28 0.53
CA VAL A 196 -10.17 16.19 1.43
C VAL A 196 -11.07 17.03 2.35
N GLU A 197 -12.16 16.47 2.82
CA GLU A 197 -13.05 17.13 3.77
C GLU A 197 -12.52 17.03 5.21
N ILE A 198 -12.58 18.15 5.95
CA ILE A 198 -12.08 18.22 7.34
C ILE A 198 -12.79 17.21 8.25
N SER A 199 -14.11 17.06 8.10
CA SER A 199 -14.92 16.11 8.88
C SER A 199 -14.48 14.67 8.63
N LEU A 200 -14.27 14.33 7.37
CA LEU A 200 -13.84 13.01 6.91
C LEU A 200 -12.43 12.68 7.41
N ASN A 201 -11.49 13.60 7.20
CA ASN A 201 -10.11 13.43 7.64
C ASN A 201 -9.99 13.35 9.18
N ARG A 202 -10.84 14.07 9.90
CA ARG A 202 -10.94 13.95 11.36
C ARG A 202 -11.39 12.55 11.78
N LYS A 203 -12.41 12.01 11.12
CA LYS A 203 -12.90 10.66 11.39
C LYS A 203 -11.82 9.60 11.14
N ASP A 204 -11.06 9.73 10.06
CA ASP A 204 -9.94 8.83 9.77
C ASP A 204 -8.85 8.90 10.86
N ALA A 205 -8.50 10.10 11.30
CA ALA A 205 -7.56 10.28 12.38
C ALA A 205 -8.07 9.72 13.72
N GLU A 206 -9.36 9.88 14.03
CA GLU A 206 -10.00 9.29 15.20
C GLU A 206 -9.99 7.76 15.15
N ASN A 207 -10.25 7.18 13.99
CA ASN A 207 -10.20 5.75 13.77
C ASN A 207 -8.77 5.20 13.96
N LEU A 208 -7.78 5.88 13.43
CA LEU A 208 -6.37 5.49 13.62
C LEU A 208 -5.93 5.61 15.09
N MET A 209 -6.37 6.65 15.80
CA MET A 209 -6.15 6.76 17.25
C MET A 209 -6.86 5.65 18.01
N GLY A 210 -8.03 5.20 17.54
CA GLY A 210 -8.76 4.05 18.07
C GLY A 210 -7.95 2.75 17.94
N PHE A 211 -7.38 2.51 16.75
CA PHE A 211 -6.48 1.39 16.53
C PHE A 211 -5.27 1.43 17.47
N PHE A 212 -4.60 2.57 17.60
CA PHE A 212 -3.46 2.71 18.51
C PHE A 212 -3.84 2.46 19.98
N SER A 213 -5.03 2.93 20.39
CA SER A 213 -5.54 2.68 21.72
C SER A 213 -5.87 1.19 21.95
N SER A 214 -6.51 0.52 21.00
CA SER A 214 -6.85 -0.91 21.10
C SER A 214 -5.60 -1.80 21.20
N ARG A 215 -4.50 -1.37 20.60
CA ARG A 215 -3.20 -2.05 20.64
C ARG A 215 -2.33 -1.66 21.85
N GLY A 216 -2.84 -0.78 22.72
CA GLY A 216 -2.12 -0.37 23.94
C GLY A 216 -1.02 0.67 23.72
N PHE A 217 -0.90 1.24 22.51
CA PHE A 217 0.07 2.32 22.24
C PHE A 217 -0.33 3.65 22.90
N LEU A 218 -1.58 3.74 23.34
CA LEU A 218 -2.10 4.85 24.12
C LEU A 218 -2.67 4.34 25.45
N SER A 219 -2.42 5.12 26.54
CA SER A 219 -2.96 4.80 27.87
C SER A 219 -4.44 5.16 28.03
N SER A 220 -4.98 6.02 27.17
CA SER A 220 -6.40 6.35 27.16
C SER A 220 -7.18 5.31 26.37
N LYS A 221 -8.18 4.70 27.02
CA LYS A 221 -9.18 3.93 26.29
C LYS A 221 -9.99 4.86 25.40
N THR A 222 -10.27 4.43 24.18
CA THR A 222 -11.24 5.13 23.32
C THR A 222 -12.63 4.59 23.62
N ASP A 223 -13.61 5.49 23.65
CA ASP A 223 -15.03 5.12 23.69
C ASP A 223 -15.56 4.73 22.30
N ASN A 224 -14.74 5.00 21.25
CA ASN A 224 -15.07 4.61 19.87
C ASN A 224 -14.96 3.10 19.73
N THR A 225 -15.91 2.56 18.96
CA THR A 225 -15.91 1.16 18.53
C THR A 225 -15.74 1.11 17.03
N CYS A 226 -14.99 0.13 16.54
CA CYS A 226 -14.94 -0.19 15.11
C CYS A 226 -16.03 -1.21 14.77
N SER A 227 -16.43 -1.21 13.49
CA SER A 227 -17.33 -2.23 12.96
C SER A 227 -16.51 -3.30 12.25
N PRO A 228 -16.86 -4.59 12.38
CA PRO A 228 -16.20 -5.64 11.62
C PRO A 228 -16.26 -5.38 10.12
N MET A 229 -15.13 -5.45 9.44
CA MET A 229 -15.02 -5.30 8.01
C MET A 229 -14.82 -6.66 7.32
N PRO A 230 -15.02 -6.75 5.99
CA PRO A 230 -14.81 -7.99 5.27
C PRO A 230 -13.42 -8.58 5.49
N PRO A 231 -13.28 -9.91 5.47
CA PRO A 231 -11.97 -10.55 5.56
C PRO A 231 -11.09 -10.20 4.35
N ALA A 232 -9.79 -10.31 4.55
CA ALA A 232 -8.81 -10.01 3.51
C ALA A 232 -8.97 -10.93 2.28
N LEU A 233 -8.69 -10.35 1.12
CA LEU A 233 -8.76 -11.00 -0.19
C LEU A 233 -7.36 -11.10 -0.79
N PRO A 234 -7.07 -12.13 -1.59
CA PRO A 234 -5.79 -12.23 -2.27
C PRO A 234 -5.68 -11.15 -3.36
N PHE A 235 -4.56 -10.45 -3.41
CA PHE A 235 -4.38 -9.34 -4.36
C PHE A 235 -4.40 -9.82 -5.82
N ASN A 236 -3.99 -11.05 -6.10
CA ASN A 236 -4.11 -11.65 -7.44
C ASN A 236 -5.55 -12.01 -7.85
N ALA A 237 -6.53 -11.85 -6.95
CA ALA A 237 -7.95 -11.91 -7.29
C ALA A 237 -8.52 -10.55 -7.74
N THR A 238 -7.72 -9.50 -7.70
CA THR A 238 -8.15 -8.17 -8.15
C THR A 238 -8.06 -8.06 -9.67
N GLN A 239 -9.17 -7.82 -10.33
CA GLN A 239 -9.19 -7.45 -11.74
C GLN A 239 -8.88 -5.97 -11.90
N ILE A 240 -7.92 -5.65 -12.78
CA ILE A 240 -7.69 -4.28 -13.26
C ILE A 240 -8.30 -4.18 -14.67
N ILE A 241 -9.42 -3.50 -14.76
CA ILE A 241 -10.12 -3.29 -16.02
C ILE A 241 -9.42 -2.18 -16.80
N LYS A 242 -8.97 -2.48 -18.03
CA LYS A 242 -8.33 -1.53 -18.93
C LYS A 242 -9.20 -1.25 -20.14
N SER A 243 -9.16 -0.02 -20.63
CA SER A 243 -9.84 0.32 -21.87
C SER A 243 -9.11 -0.25 -23.09
N GLU A 244 -9.87 -0.85 -24.01
CA GLU A 244 -9.33 -1.34 -25.29
C GLU A 244 -9.28 -0.26 -26.37
N VAL A 245 -9.93 0.88 -26.13
CA VAL A 245 -10.05 2.00 -27.08
C VAL A 245 -9.83 3.33 -26.37
N THR A 246 -9.51 4.38 -27.15
CA THR A 246 -9.48 5.76 -26.66
C THR A 246 -10.86 6.39 -26.76
N GLY A 247 -11.31 7.13 -25.72
CA GLY A 247 -12.62 7.76 -25.72
C GLY A 247 -13.05 8.31 -24.37
N LEU A 248 -14.35 8.56 -24.20
CA LEU A 248 -14.94 8.98 -22.95
C LEU A 248 -15.56 7.77 -22.23
N VAL A 249 -15.11 7.53 -21.00
CA VAL A 249 -15.68 6.47 -20.16
C VAL A 249 -16.98 6.94 -19.53
N CYS A 250 -18.07 6.18 -19.77
CA CYS A 250 -19.38 6.33 -19.15
C CYS A 250 -19.62 5.10 -18.30
N TYR A 251 -19.50 5.23 -16.98
CA TYR A 251 -19.71 4.11 -16.07
C TYR A 251 -21.21 3.78 -15.95
N GLU A 252 -21.50 2.48 -15.89
CA GLU A 252 -22.82 1.92 -15.62
C GLU A 252 -22.93 1.40 -14.18
N VAL A 253 -21.83 1.42 -13.44
CA VAL A 253 -21.71 0.99 -12.05
C VAL A 253 -21.23 2.13 -11.17
N GLN A 254 -21.42 1.97 -9.86
CA GLN A 254 -20.96 2.91 -8.84
C GLN A 254 -19.79 2.33 -8.03
N LEU A 255 -19.01 3.21 -7.45
CA LEU A 255 -18.01 2.84 -6.47
C LEU A 255 -18.68 2.14 -5.27
N GLY A 256 -18.17 0.98 -4.87
CA GLY A 256 -18.75 0.17 -3.80
C GLY A 256 -19.84 -0.81 -4.26
N GLN A 257 -20.19 -0.83 -5.53
CA GLN A 257 -21.16 -1.79 -6.06
C GLN A 257 -20.55 -3.18 -6.17
N ASP A 258 -21.27 -4.19 -5.68
CA ASP A 258 -21.00 -5.59 -6.00
C ASP A 258 -21.45 -5.89 -7.43
N VAL A 259 -20.56 -6.52 -8.19
CA VAL A 259 -20.82 -6.90 -9.59
C VAL A 259 -20.58 -8.39 -9.79
N THR A 260 -21.21 -8.94 -10.82
CA THR A 260 -21.01 -10.33 -11.26
C THR A 260 -20.15 -10.38 -12.54
N GLU A 261 -19.44 -11.48 -12.75
CA GLU A 261 -18.73 -11.72 -14.01
C GLU A 261 -19.69 -11.59 -15.21
N GLY A 262 -19.25 -10.85 -16.24
CA GLY A 262 -20.07 -10.53 -17.42
C GLY A 262 -20.99 -9.32 -17.26
N GLU A 263 -21.05 -8.67 -16.09
CA GLU A 263 -21.84 -7.45 -15.88
C GLU A 263 -21.19 -6.24 -16.56
N LEU A 264 -22.00 -5.37 -17.14
CA LEU A 264 -21.56 -4.15 -17.84
C LEU A 264 -21.02 -3.12 -16.84
N ILE A 265 -19.74 -2.82 -16.93
CA ILE A 265 -19.06 -1.85 -16.04
C ILE A 265 -19.09 -0.44 -16.62
N ALA A 266 -18.81 -0.31 -17.91
CA ALA A 266 -18.75 0.98 -18.57
C ALA A 266 -18.98 0.86 -20.08
N ASN A 267 -19.34 1.99 -20.68
CA ASN A 267 -19.29 2.19 -22.12
C ASN A 267 -18.22 3.23 -22.47
N ILE A 268 -17.41 2.98 -23.46
CA ILE A 268 -16.43 3.95 -23.97
C ILE A 268 -17.00 4.58 -25.24
N LEU A 269 -17.35 5.85 -25.19
CA LEU A 269 -17.80 6.62 -26.36
C LEU A 269 -16.59 6.99 -27.21
N LEU A 270 -16.56 6.55 -28.45
CA LEU A 270 -15.50 6.91 -29.40
C LEU A 270 -15.62 8.40 -29.80
N LEU A 271 -14.46 9.10 -29.86
CA LEU A 271 -14.41 10.52 -30.17
C LEU A 271 -13.78 10.82 -31.54
N ASP A 272 -13.20 9.83 -32.17
CA ASP A 272 -12.53 9.94 -33.47
C ASP A 272 -12.93 8.80 -34.43
N GLY A 273 -12.56 8.94 -35.70
CA GLY A 273 -12.86 7.97 -36.74
C GLY A 273 -14.29 8.06 -37.29
N PRO A 274 -14.66 7.15 -38.20
CA PRO A 274 -15.98 7.15 -38.87
C PRO A 274 -17.17 6.96 -37.91
N GLU A 275 -16.91 6.30 -36.80
CA GLU A 275 -17.90 5.94 -35.78
C GLU A 275 -17.94 6.91 -34.58
N ALA A 276 -17.24 8.05 -34.69
CA ALA A 276 -17.18 9.05 -33.63
C ALA A 276 -18.57 9.51 -33.20
N TYR A 277 -18.76 9.65 -31.85
CA TYR A 277 -19.99 10.08 -31.21
C TYR A 277 -21.22 9.19 -31.40
N ARG A 278 -21.07 8.04 -32.08
CA ARG A 278 -22.17 7.10 -32.37
C ARG A 278 -21.97 5.75 -31.72
N VAL A 279 -20.72 5.24 -31.73
CA VAL A 279 -20.42 3.93 -31.19
C VAL A 279 -19.94 4.04 -29.76
N LYS A 280 -20.51 3.18 -28.94
CA LYS A 280 -20.09 2.91 -27.57
C LYS A 280 -19.50 1.50 -27.51
N VAL A 281 -18.26 1.37 -27.01
CA VAL A 281 -17.63 0.08 -26.80
C VAL A 281 -17.90 -0.36 -25.37
N PRO A 282 -18.66 -1.44 -25.15
CA PRO A 282 -18.97 -1.91 -23.80
C PRO A 282 -17.77 -2.60 -23.16
N ILE A 283 -17.59 -2.40 -21.86
CA ILE A 283 -16.58 -3.04 -21.03
C ILE A 283 -17.28 -3.82 -19.92
N TYR A 284 -16.95 -5.08 -19.79
CA TYR A 284 -17.60 -6.00 -18.85
C TYR A 284 -16.66 -6.45 -17.75
N ALA A 285 -17.24 -6.83 -16.60
CA ALA A 285 -16.51 -7.46 -15.51
C ALA A 285 -16.01 -8.84 -15.93
N GLY A 286 -14.75 -9.14 -15.71
CA GLY A 286 -14.17 -10.49 -15.91
C GLY A 286 -14.11 -11.30 -14.62
N THR A 287 -14.61 -10.75 -13.50
CA THR A 287 -14.73 -11.44 -12.21
C THR A 287 -15.89 -10.87 -11.42
N SER A 288 -16.45 -11.67 -10.51
CA SER A 288 -17.41 -11.19 -9.53
C SER A 288 -16.69 -10.60 -8.31
N GLY A 289 -17.18 -9.46 -7.79
CA GLY A 289 -16.60 -8.79 -6.63
C GLY A 289 -17.06 -7.35 -6.47
N ILE A 290 -16.39 -6.60 -5.61
CA ILE A 290 -16.71 -5.20 -5.33
C ILE A 290 -15.87 -4.24 -6.20
N VAL A 291 -16.51 -3.26 -6.84
CA VAL A 291 -15.84 -2.16 -7.54
C VAL A 291 -15.27 -1.19 -6.51
N PHE A 292 -13.98 -1.27 -6.21
CA PHE A 292 -13.38 -0.49 -5.12
C PHE A 292 -12.53 0.70 -5.58
N SER A 293 -12.19 0.79 -6.87
CA SER A 293 -11.45 1.92 -7.44
C SER A 293 -11.91 2.19 -8.87
N MET A 294 -12.03 3.47 -9.22
CA MET A 294 -12.45 3.95 -10.54
C MET A 294 -11.57 5.11 -10.98
N MET A 295 -11.39 5.29 -12.30
CA MET A 295 -10.66 6.43 -12.83
C MET A 295 -11.47 7.73 -12.68
N LEU A 296 -10.84 8.76 -12.14
CA LEU A 296 -11.45 10.09 -11.97
C LEU A 296 -11.60 10.81 -13.33
N GLN A 297 -10.56 10.77 -14.18
CA GLN A 297 -10.57 11.33 -15.52
C GLN A 297 -11.51 10.52 -16.42
N LYS A 298 -12.36 11.20 -17.17
CA LYS A 298 -13.33 10.56 -18.07
C LYS A 298 -12.81 10.40 -19.49
N TYR A 299 -11.90 11.24 -19.95
CA TYR A 299 -11.17 10.99 -21.18
C TYR A 299 -10.01 10.04 -20.91
N ILE A 300 -10.02 8.91 -21.56
CA ILE A 300 -9.07 7.81 -21.38
C ILE A 300 -8.50 7.40 -22.73
N TRP A 301 -7.32 6.80 -22.70
CA TRP A 301 -6.70 6.20 -23.88
C TRP A 301 -6.59 4.70 -23.77
N LYS A 302 -6.42 4.05 -24.90
CA LYS A 302 -6.26 2.59 -24.99
C LYS A 302 -5.17 2.09 -24.02
N GLY A 303 -5.48 1.06 -23.25
CA GLY A 303 -4.61 0.44 -22.27
C GLY A 303 -4.63 1.08 -20.89
N GLN A 304 -5.31 2.24 -20.72
CA GLN A 304 -5.42 2.89 -19.43
C GLN A 304 -6.38 2.11 -18.51
N PRO A 305 -5.99 1.90 -17.22
CA PRO A 305 -6.91 1.36 -16.21
C PRO A 305 -8.10 2.28 -16.02
N ILE A 306 -9.30 1.72 -15.91
CA ILE A 306 -10.53 2.47 -15.66
C ILE A 306 -11.21 2.10 -14.35
N ALA A 307 -11.12 0.84 -13.93
CA ALA A 307 -11.68 0.37 -12.67
C ALA A 307 -10.90 -0.81 -12.10
N LYS A 308 -11.06 -1.05 -10.79
CA LYS A 308 -10.56 -2.24 -10.11
C LYS A 308 -11.71 -2.94 -9.40
N ILE A 309 -11.79 -4.27 -9.58
CA ILE A 309 -12.76 -5.13 -8.90
C ILE A 309 -11.99 -6.08 -7.98
N ALA A 310 -12.31 -6.07 -6.70
CA ALA A 310 -11.76 -7.02 -5.74
C ALA A 310 -12.61 -8.29 -5.74
N GLY A 311 -12.12 -9.34 -6.39
CA GLY A 311 -12.71 -10.67 -6.42
C GLY A 311 -12.19 -11.54 -5.27
N ARG A 312 -12.71 -12.78 -5.22
CA ARG A 312 -12.34 -13.79 -4.20
C ARG A 312 -11.43 -14.88 -4.73
N THR A 313 -11.45 -15.10 -6.03
CA THR A 313 -10.71 -16.17 -6.69
C THR A 313 -9.56 -15.59 -7.49
N ALA A 314 -8.36 -16.13 -7.29
CA ALA A 314 -7.17 -15.72 -8.05
C ALA A 314 -7.41 -15.81 -9.56
N LEU A 315 -7.02 -14.75 -10.26
CA LEU A 315 -7.15 -14.65 -11.72
C LEU A 315 -5.90 -15.24 -12.38
N PRO A 316 -6.05 -16.13 -13.37
CA PRO A 316 -4.91 -16.82 -14.00
C PRO A 316 -3.86 -15.86 -14.60
N GLU A 317 -4.31 -14.72 -15.11
CA GLU A 317 -3.45 -13.69 -15.71
C GLU A 317 -2.74 -12.79 -14.68
N ARG A 318 -3.15 -12.86 -13.41
CA ARG A 318 -2.59 -12.04 -12.33
C ARG A 318 -1.46 -12.79 -11.62
N THR A 319 -0.33 -12.95 -12.30
CA THR A 319 0.88 -13.61 -11.80
C THR A 319 2.09 -12.68 -11.87
N GLY A 320 3.09 -12.93 -11.04
CA GLY A 320 4.32 -12.13 -11.01
C GLY A 320 4.09 -10.72 -10.47
N VAL A 321 4.30 -9.68 -11.29
CA VAL A 321 4.11 -8.30 -10.89
C VAL A 321 2.62 -7.96 -10.85
N LEU A 322 2.08 -7.81 -9.65
CA LEU A 322 0.67 -7.48 -9.41
C LEU A 322 0.41 -5.96 -9.37
N LEU A 323 1.41 -5.18 -8.98
CA LEU A 323 1.35 -3.72 -9.02
C LEU A 323 1.69 -3.20 -10.41
N GLU A 324 0.91 -2.24 -10.88
CA GLU A 324 1.25 -1.58 -12.15
C GLU A 324 2.52 -0.73 -12.00
N ALA A 325 3.45 -0.89 -12.94
CA ALA A 325 4.69 -0.13 -12.99
C ALA A 325 4.47 1.35 -13.40
N ARG A 326 3.24 1.71 -13.80
CA ARG A 326 2.90 3.03 -14.35
C ARG A 326 2.10 3.87 -13.38
#